data_cc5c80b8338622e5d28785b439d2afcd
#
_entry.id   cc5c80b8338622e5d28785b439d2afcd
#
_cell.length_a   1.000
_cell.length_b   1.000
_cell.length_c   1.000
_cell.angle_alpha   90.00
_cell.angle_beta   90.00
_cell.angle_gamma   90.00
#
_symmetry.space_group_name_H-M   'P 1'
#
loop_
_entity.id
_entity.type
_entity.pdbx_description
1 polymer ?
#
loop_
_entity_poly.entity_id
_entity_poly.type
_entity_poly.pdbx_seq_one_letter_code
_entity_poly.pdbx_strand_id
1 'polypeptide(L)'
;MKHPLITLALLALAASPATLQAQESAPFAEPFPSSLSVAHTWNRSLAKKAGRVVGARLARQGVKEVALPDLTVDTGKGLEGNYLSIYGQSPYLTAETGVEMIKGLQTDGQLKAYVSIDPKEHDAPYVRPWQRVMDEAHAAGIASEAQREASARLRLTEPDDEEFRATALQVARESITLLKNAGGVLPLDTAWLRTLAVDGDAPLVADMMPALRSALPCTVATSTGTADAIVIFEDDDIDRARLDRLALEGKPLILVLLNSRPIDLKGIDGTATAIIEAWHPGRQGTTAIADVLTGIYNPGGKLTAAFPGTYAFGHGLSYSDFRYSNLRIEPAGTTTDGSVSVRFDVTNVGTRPGAEVVQVYLVDEESSTPLMSPKLEACKRTNVNPGQTKEVKFTIRHRNMVLLSKDGQWTVEPGFFTVRVGSSSDDIRLQGRFQVK
;
A
#
# COMPACT_ATOMS: atom_id res chain seq x y z
N MET A 1 -29.79 -37.88 -44.17
CA MET A 1 -29.71 -37.97 -42.69
C MET A 1 -29.29 -36.62 -42.18
N LYS A 2 -30.24 -35.93 -41.57
CA LYS A 2 -30.10 -34.53 -41.08
C LYS A 2 -29.76 -34.57 -39.59
N HIS A 3 -28.64 -34.02 -39.17
CA HIS A 3 -28.32 -33.81 -37.79
C HIS A 3 -29.04 -32.52 -37.25
N PRO A 4 -29.66 -32.56 -36.09
CA PRO A 4 -30.20 -31.34 -35.49
C PRO A 4 -29.14 -30.57 -34.74
N LEU A 5 -29.00 -29.28 -35.07
CA LEU A 5 -28.30 -28.28 -34.30
C LEU A 5 -29.06 -28.03 -32.98
N ILE A 6 -28.42 -28.32 -31.87
CA ILE A 6 -28.91 -27.91 -30.56
C ILE A 6 -28.43 -26.48 -30.32
N THR A 7 -29.37 -25.55 -30.43
CA THR A 7 -29.17 -24.15 -30.08
C THR A 7 -29.28 -24.03 -28.55
N LEU A 8 -28.16 -23.86 -27.85
CA LEU A 8 -28.16 -23.47 -26.44
C LEU A 8 -28.52 -21.99 -26.36
N ALA A 9 -29.73 -21.68 -25.92
CA ALA A 9 -30.13 -20.34 -25.56
C ALA A 9 -29.47 -19.96 -24.23
N LEU A 10 -28.47 -19.09 -24.27
CA LEU A 10 -27.98 -18.39 -23.09
C LEU A 10 -29.08 -17.38 -22.66
N LEU A 11 -29.78 -17.67 -21.59
CA LEU A 11 -30.53 -16.68 -20.84
C LEU A 11 -29.54 -15.69 -20.20
N ALA A 12 -29.30 -14.59 -20.85
CA ALA A 12 -28.71 -13.43 -20.23
C ALA A 12 -29.76 -12.81 -19.30
N LEU A 13 -29.69 -13.12 -18.01
CA LEU A 13 -30.33 -12.31 -16.99
C LEU A 13 -29.65 -10.94 -17.05
N ALA A 14 -30.35 -9.95 -17.63
CA ALA A 14 -29.98 -8.56 -17.52
C ALA A 14 -30.14 -8.13 -16.06
N ALA A 15 -29.06 -8.19 -15.30
CA ALA A 15 -29.00 -7.52 -14.00
C ALA A 15 -29.05 -6.01 -14.29
N SER A 16 -29.97 -5.31 -13.62
CA SER A 16 -30.06 -3.84 -13.69
C SER A 16 -28.73 -3.21 -13.29
N PRO A 17 -28.35 -2.04 -13.88
CA PRO A 17 -27.10 -1.35 -13.55
C PRO A 17 -26.96 -0.99 -12.05
N ALA A 18 -28.05 -0.92 -11.31
CA ALA A 18 -28.07 -0.65 -9.87
C ALA A 18 -27.62 -1.83 -8.98
N THR A 19 -27.55 -3.06 -9.52
CA THR A 19 -27.08 -4.25 -8.77
C THR A 19 -25.61 -4.59 -9.05
N LEU A 20 -24.93 -3.81 -9.88
CA LEU A 20 -23.48 -3.85 -10.10
C LEU A 20 -22.70 -2.90 -9.19
N GLN A 21 -23.39 -2.17 -8.29
CA GLN A 21 -22.72 -1.55 -7.16
C GLN A 21 -22.20 -2.66 -6.25
N ALA A 22 -20.92 -2.92 -6.43
CA ALA A 22 -19.98 -3.49 -5.48
C ALA A 22 -20.63 -4.25 -4.30
N GLN A 23 -20.85 -5.54 -4.41
CA GLN A 23 -20.50 -6.40 -3.29
C GLN A 23 -18.98 -6.25 -3.15
N GLU A 24 -18.54 -5.21 -2.41
CA GLU A 24 -17.18 -5.12 -1.92
C GLU A 24 -16.94 -6.42 -1.18
N SER A 25 -15.97 -7.21 -1.63
CA SER A 25 -15.67 -8.47 -0.96
C SER A 25 -15.25 -8.10 0.46
N ALA A 26 -15.85 -8.78 1.46
CA ALA A 26 -15.46 -8.58 2.84
C ALA A 26 -13.93 -8.66 2.97
N PRO A 27 -13.29 -7.85 3.81
CA PRO A 27 -11.83 -7.69 3.86
C PRO A 27 -11.05 -9.00 3.98
N PHE A 28 -11.64 -10.03 4.60
CA PHE A 28 -11.03 -11.34 4.80
C PHE A 28 -11.51 -12.42 3.83
N ALA A 29 -12.45 -12.12 2.94
CA ALA A 29 -13.02 -13.13 2.05
C ALA A 29 -12.09 -13.57 0.93
N GLU A 30 -11.28 -12.65 0.41
CA GLU A 30 -10.37 -12.94 -0.70
C GLU A 30 -9.19 -13.82 -0.26
N PRO A 31 -8.78 -14.79 -1.07
CA PRO A 31 -7.65 -15.66 -0.73
C PRO A 31 -6.32 -14.92 -0.60
N PHE A 32 -6.16 -13.79 -1.31
CA PHE A 32 -4.95 -12.97 -1.35
C PHE A 32 -5.26 -11.50 -1.03
N PRO A 33 -4.32 -10.76 -0.41
CA PRO A 33 -4.47 -9.32 -0.18
C PRO A 33 -4.71 -8.52 -1.47
N SER A 34 -5.41 -7.40 -1.37
CA SER A 34 -5.68 -6.49 -2.49
C SER A 34 -4.40 -5.93 -3.13
N SER A 35 -4.49 -5.40 -4.35
CA SER A 35 -3.37 -4.70 -5.00
C SER A 35 -2.90 -3.52 -4.17
N LEU A 36 -3.84 -2.79 -3.55
CA LEU A 36 -3.54 -1.71 -2.62
C LEU A 36 -2.71 -2.21 -1.43
N SER A 37 -3.06 -3.35 -0.84
CA SER A 37 -2.26 -3.96 0.23
C SER A 37 -0.86 -4.32 -0.25
N VAL A 38 -0.70 -4.87 -1.46
CA VAL A 38 0.63 -5.13 -2.03
C VAL A 38 1.45 -3.84 -2.14
N ALA A 39 0.83 -2.75 -2.57
CA ALA A 39 1.50 -1.44 -2.69
C ALA A 39 1.97 -0.90 -1.32
N HIS A 40 1.15 -1.04 -0.26
CA HIS A 40 1.46 -0.58 1.09
C HIS A 40 2.66 -1.30 1.74
N THR A 41 3.09 -2.42 1.18
CA THR A 41 4.34 -3.07 1.62
C THR A 41 5.58 -2.27 1.24
N TRP A 42 5.52 -1.44 0.19
CA TRP A 42 6.67 -0.75 -0.42
C TRP A 42 7.84 -1.71 -0.70
N ASN A 43 7.52 -2.96 -1.00
CA ASN A 43 8.48 -4.05 -1.17
C ASN A 43 8.37 -4.67 -2.56
N ARG A 44 9.20 -4.19 -3.48
CA ARG A 44 9.24 -4.64 -4.88
C ARG A 44 9.47 -6.16 -5.01
N SER A 45 10.36 -6.71 -4.19
CA SER A 45 10.66 -8.15 -4.23
C SER A 45 9.45 -8.97 -3.78
N LEU A 46 8.71 -8.48 -2.78
CA LEU A 46 7.48 -9.12 -2.32
C LEU A 46 6.35 -8.99 -3.35
N ALA A 47 6.23 -7.84 -4.02
CA ALA A 47 5.29 -7.66 -5.13
C ALA A 47 5.56 -8.68 -6.27
N LYS A 48 6.83 -8.89 -6.64
CA LYS A 48 7.21 -9.92 -7.62
C LYS A 48 6.85 -11.32 -7.14
N LYS A 49 7.14 -11.65 -5.88
CA LYS A 49 6.79 -12.95 -5.29
C LYS A 49 5.27 -13.15 -5.25
N ALA A 50 4.50 -12.10 -4.89
CA ALA A 50 3.04 -12.11 -4.92
C ALA A 50 2.51 -12.39 -6.34
N GLY A 51 3.04 -11.68 -7.33
CA GLY A 51 2.72 -11.95 -8.75
C GLY A 51 2.97 -13.39 -9.15
N ARG A 52 4.10 -13.97 -8.75
CA ARG A 52 4.45 -15.36 -9.10
C ARG A 52 3.46 -16.37 -8.51
N VAL A 53 3.11 -16.27 -7.23
CA VAL A 53 2.19 -17.25 -6.63
C VAL A 53 0.75 -17.07 -7.15
N VAL A 54 0.33 -15.84 -7.44
CA VAL A 54 -0.98 -15.55 -8.06
C VAL A 54 -1.00 -16.04 -9.51
N GLY A 55 0.04 -15.74 -10.29
CA GLY A 55 0.17 -16.13 -11.69
C GLY A 55 0.16 -17.65 -11.88
N ALA A 56 0.94 -18.38 -11.08
CA ALA A 56 0.96 -19.85 -11.10
C ALA A 56 -0.44 -20.43 -10.82
N ARG A 57 -1.20 -19.79 -9.93
CA ARG A 57 -2.56 -20.22 -9.59
C ARG A 57 -3.54 -19.95 -10.72
N LEU A 58 -3.50 -18.76 -11.31
CA LEU A 58 -4.33 -18.41 -12.47
C LEU A 58 -4.05 -19.35 -13.65
N ALA A 59 -2.77 -19.67 -13.90
CA ALA A 59 -2.39 -20.61 -14.95
C ALA A 59 -2.95 -22.02 -14.72
N ARG A 60 -2.93 -22.53 -13.47
CA ARG A 60 -3.56 -23.81 -13.11
C ARG A 60 -5.08 -23.80 -13.32
N GLN A 61 -5.73 -22.65 -13.20
CA GLN A 61 -7.16 -22.47 -13.52
C GLN A 61 -7.43 -22.31 -15.03
N GLY A 62 -6.41 -22.44 -15.89
CA GLY A 62 -6.53 -22.32 -17.33
C GLY A 62 -6.54 -20.89 -17.86
N VAL A 63 -6.28 -19.88 -17.03
CA VAL A 63 -6.14 -18.49 -17.45
C VAL A 63 -4.83 -18.34 -18.21
N LYS A 64 -4.90 -17.85 -19.46
CA LYS A 64 -3.73 -17.65 -20.31
C LYS A 64 -3.29 -16.20 -20.42
N GLU A 65 -4.24 -15.27 -20.27
CA GLU A 65 -4.00 -13.82 -20.38
C GLU A 65 -4.77 -13.09 -19.30
N VAL A 66 -4.19 -12.02 -18.78
CA VAL A 66 -4.80 -11.19 -17.75
C VAL A 66 -4.35 -9.74 -17.87
N ALA A 67 -5.28 -8.80 -17.68
CA ALA A 67 -4.96 -7.37 -17.53
C ALA A 67 -4.94 -7.03 -16.04
N LEU A 68 -3.83 -7.31 -15.39
CA LEU A 68 -3.55 -7.08 -13.97
C LEU A 68 -2.06 -6.77 -13.77
N PRO A 69 -1.69 -6.00 -12.76
CA PRO A 69 -2.55 -5.19 -11.88
C PRO A 69 -3.09 -3.94 -12.60
N ASP A 70 -4.05 -3.27 -11.95
CA ASP A 70 -4.50 -1.94 -12.37
C ASP A 70 -3.44 -0.90 -11.94
N LEU A 71 -2.80 -0.26 -12.90
CA LEU A 71 -1.74 0.72 -12.67
C LEU A 71 -2.22 2.16 -12.83
N THR A 72 -3.51 2.38 -12.71
CA THR A 72 -4.10 3.72 -12.58
C THR A 72 -3.54 4.42 -11.34
N VAL A 73 -3.19 5.69 -11.48
CA VAL A 73 -2.66 6.51 -10.39
C VAL A 73 -3.77 7.46 -9.92
N ASP A 74 -4.05 7.46 -8.62
CA ASP A 74 -4.99 8.42 -8.05
C ASP A 74 -4.41 9.84 -8.07
N THR A 75 -5.03 10.72 -8.84
CA THR A 75 -4.63 12.13 -8.98
C THR A 75 -5.28 13.05 -7.95
N GLY A 76 -6.05 12.50 -7.00
CA GLY A 76 -6.77 13.28 -5.98
C GLY A 76 -8.09 13.90 -6.46
N LYS A 77 -8.54 13.59 -7.69
CA LYS A 77 -9.84 14.03 -8.20
C LYS A 77 -11.00 13.12 -7.82
N GLY A 78 -10.72 12.08 -7.03
CA GLY A 78 -11.66 11.01 -6.69
C GLY A 78 -11.71 9.97 -7.81
N LEU A 79 -11.28 8.75 -7.52
CA LEU A 79 -11.44 7.63 -8.44
C LEU A 79 -12.89 7.15 -8.37
N GLU A 80 -13.57 7.20 -9.52
CA GLU A 80 -14.79 6.45 -9.72
C GLU A 80 -14.42 4.99 -9.97
N GLY A 81 -14.27 4.17 -8.93
CA GLY A 81 -13.93 2.78 -9.15
C GLY A 81 -13.40 2.05 -7.92
N ASN A 82 -12.87 0.87 -8.15
CA ASN A 82 -12.34 0.02 -7.11
C ASN A 82 -10.92 0.47 -6.68
N TYR A 83 -10.84 1.31 -5.64
CA TYR A 83 -9.58 1.80 -5.10
C TYR A 83 -8.64 0.66 -4.65
N LEU A 84 -9.19 -0.49 -4.24
CA LEU A 84 -8.43 -1.67 -3.85
C LEU A 84 -7.63 -2.30 -5.00
N SER A 85 -7.95 -2.01 -6.25
CA SER A 85 -7.25 -2.55 -7.42
C SER A 85 -5.98 -1.78 -7.78
N ILE A 86 -5.86 -0.52 -7.35
CA ILE A 86 -4.75 0.38 -7.71
C ILE A 86 -3.63 0.39 -6.67
N TYR A 87 -2.55 1.13 -6.97
CA TYR A 87 -1.36 1.25 -6.13
C TYR A 87 -1.23 2.58 -5.40
N GLY A 88 -2.19 3.50 -5.54
CA GLY A 88 -2.27 4.77 -4.82
C GLY A 88 -1.90 6.00 -5.64
N GLN A 89 -1.35 7.03 -5.00
CA GLN A 89 -1.15 8.37 -5.56
C GLN A 89 0.24 8.61 -6.20
N SER A 90 1.18 7.69 -6.06
CA SER A 90 2.54 7.89 -6.57
C SER A 90 2.80 7.17 -7.88
N PRO A 91 3.06 7.90 -8.99
CA PRO A 91 3.47 7.28 -10.26
C PRO A 91 4.73 6.43 -10.13
N TYR A 92 5.69 6.88 -9.31
CA TYR A 92 6.91 6.14 -9.05
C TYR A 92 6.61 4.80 -8.39
N LEU A 93 5.86 4.81 -7.28
CA LEU A 93 5.57 3.61 -6.53
C LEU A 93 4.71 2.63 -7.35
N THR A 94 3.71 3.15 -8.07
CA THR A 94 2.85 2.37 -8.97
C THR A 94 3.68 1.68 -10.05
N ALA A 95 4.58 2.41 -10.73
CA ALA A 95 5.44 1.84 -11.75
C ALA A 95 6.38 0.77 -11.19
N GLU A 96 7.11 1.08 -10.13
CA GLU A 96 8.12 0.19 -9.55
C GLU A 96 7.52 -1.08 -8.95
N THR A 97 6.37 -0.98 -8.28
CA THR A 97 5.71 -2.11 -7.63
C THR A 97 4.87 -2.92 -8.61
N GLY A 98 4.11 -2.23 -9.46
CA GLY A 98 3.22 -2.87 -10.43
C GLY A 98 3.97 -3.63 -11.52
N VAL A 99 5.07 -3.09 -12.05
CA VAL A 99 5.92 -3.77 -13.02
C VAL A 99 6.53 -5.04 -12.42
N GLU A 100 6.97 -5.02 -11.17
CA GLU A 100 7.48 -6.24 -10.52
C GLU A 100 6.36 -7.28 -10.29
N MET A 101 5.14 -6.85 -9.97
CA MET A 101 3.98 -7.75 -9.89
C MET A 101 3.72 -8.44 -11.24
N ILE A 102 3.73 -7.69 -12.36
CA ILE A 102 3.55 -8.25 -13.71
C ILE A 102 4.68 -9.25 -14.06
N LYS A 103 5.93 -8.89 -13.77
CA LYS A 103 7.06 -9.83 -13.93
C LYS A 103 6.86 -11.12 -13.15
N GLY A 104 6.30 -11.00 -11.93
CA GLY A 104 5.92 -12.15 -11.11
C GLY A 104 4.87 -13.01 -11.80
N LEU A 105 3.76 -12.41 -12.22
CA LEU A 105 2.65 -13.09 -12.92
C LEU A 105 3.13 -13.91 -14.12
N GLN A 106 4.14 -13.44 -14.84
CA GLN A 106 4.69 -14.06 -16.05
C GLN A 106 5.87 -15.01 -15.80
N THR A 107 6.29 -15.25 -14.56
CA THR A 107 7.53 -15.96 -14.23
C THR A 107 7.62 -17.34 -14.89
N ASP A 108 6.53 -18.09 -14.93
CA ASP A 108 6.52 -19.47 -15.46
C ASP A 108 6.18 -19.54 -16.97
N GLY A 109 6.00 -18.39 -17.62
CA GLY A 109 5.71 -18.29 -19.06
C GLY A 109 4.35 -18.86 -19.49
N GLN A 110 3.51 -19.28 -18.54
CA GLN A 110 2.20 -19.87 -18.82
C GLN A 110 1.08 -18.82 -18.88
N LEU A 111 1.29 -17.67 -18.23
CA LEU A 111 0.35 -16.57 -18.16
C LEU A 111 0.98 -15.32 -18.78
N LYS A 112 0.24 -14.65 -19.67
CA LYS A 112 0.60 -13.35 -20.22
C LYS A 112 -0.14 -12.27 -19.46
N ALA A 113 0.57 -11.35 -18.84
CA ALA A 113 -0.01 -10.23 -18.11
C ALA A 113 0.24 -8.91 -18.84
N TYR A 114 -0.76 -8.02 -18.82
CA TYR A 114 -0.73 -6.72 -19.47
C TYR A 114 -0.93 -5.62 -18.43
N VAL A 115 -0.40 -4.44 -18.73
CA VAL A 115 -0.71 -3.23 -17.97
C VAL A 115 -2.19 -2.89 -18.16
N SER A 116 -2.91 -2.72 -17.06
CA SER A 116 -4.26 -2.13 -17.07
C SER A 116 -4.19 -0.72 -16.52
N ILE A 117 -4.81 0.23 -17.20
CA ILE A 117 -4.90 1.65 -16.80
C ILE A 117 -6.28 2.15 -17.24
N ASP A 118 -6.99 2.88 -16.38
CA ASP A 118 -8.27 3.47 -16.75
C ASP A 118 -8.07 4.54 -17.85
N PRO A 119 -8.66 4.38 -19.04
CA PRO A 119 -8.51 5.33 -20.13
C PRO A 119 -9.12 6.70 -19.85
N LYS A 120 -10.05 6.84 -18.92
CA LYS A 120 -10.68 8.13 -18.56
C LYS A 120 -9.73 9.07 -17.79
N GLU A 121 -8.68 8.54 -17.20
CA GLU A 121 -7.65 9.32 -16.49
C GLU A 121 -6.63 9.97 -17.45
N HIS A 122 -6.75 9.75 -18.78
CA HIS A 122 -5.81 10.27 -19.79
C HIS A 122 -5.91 11.77 -20.07
N ASP A 123 -7.06 12.40 -19.81
CA ASP A 123 -7.31 13.81 -20.14
C ASP A 123 -6.81 14.81 -19.09
N ALA A 124 -6.11 14.33 -18.07
CA ALA A 124 -5.52 15.21 -17.07
C ALA A 124 -4.22 15.84 -17.59
N PRO A 125 -3.90 17.11 -17.24
CA PRO A 125 -2.63 17.75 -17.59
C PRO A 125 -1.40 17.03 -17.01
N TYR A 126 -1.57 15.87 -16.45
CA TYR A 126 -0.58 15.02 -15.76
C TYR A 126 -0.30 13.72 -16.51
N VAL A 127 -0.20 13.77 -17.82
CA VAL A 127 0.06 12.61 -18.71
C VAL A 127 1.30 11.77 -18.29
N ARG A 128 2.17 12.28 -17.44
CA ARG A 128 3.41 11.62 -17.10
C ARG A 128 3.40 10.57 -15.98
N PRO A 129 2.51 10.61 -14.99
CA PRO A 129 2.39 9.45 -14.10
C PRO A 129 2.22 8.16 -14.89
N TRP A 130 1.35 8.21 -15.88
CA TRP A 130 1.09 7.11 -16.80
C TRP A 130 2.29 6.78 -17.70
N GLN A 131 2.93 7.79 -18.29
CA GLN A 131 4.11 7.59 -19.15
C GLN A 131 5.22 6.87 -18.42
N ARG A 132 5.48 7.23 -17.17
CA ARG A 132 6.49 6.53 -16.35
C ARG A 132 6.17 5.06 -16.15
N VAL A 133 4.90 4.72 -15.88
CA VAL A 133 4.45 3.33 -15.75
C VAL A 133 4.70 2.58 -17.06
N MET A 134 4.38 3.19 -18.20
CA MET A 134 4.58 2.58 -19.52
C MET A 134 6.06 2.44 -19.87
N ASP A 135 6.88 3.44 -19.59
CA ASP A 135 8.32 3.41 -19.85
C ASP A 135 9.00 2.28 -19.04
N GLU A 136 8.63 2.12 -17.77
CA GLU A 136 9.16 1.03 -16.93
C GLU A 136 8.62 -0.34 -17.38
N ALA A 137 7.37 -0.43 -17.78
CA ALA A 137 6.80 -1.66 -18.32
C ALA A 137 7.47 -2.05 -19.64
N HIS A 138 7.65 -1.11 -20.55
CA HIS A 138 8.34 -1.30 -21.82
C HIS A 138 9.81 -1.71 -21.63
N ALA A 139 10.53 -1.03 -20.74
CA ALA A 139 11.90 -1.38 -20.38
C ALA A 139 12.01 -2.77 -19.74
N ALA A 140 10.92 -3.25 -19.13
CA ALA A 140 10.83 -4.60 -18.58
C ALA A 140 10.40 -5.67 -19.61
N GLY A 141 10.20 -5.28 -20.88
CA GLY A 141 9.73 -6.20 -21.93
C GLY A 141 8.26 -6.61 -21.81
N ILE A 142 7.47 -5.83 -21.05
CA ILE A 142 6.03 -6.06 -20.90
C ILE A 142 5.33 -5.42 -22.11
N ALA A 143 4.59 -6.23 -22.88
CA ALA A 143 3.86 -5.73 -24.03
C ALA A 143 2.80 -4.71 -23.61
N SER A 144 2.91 -3.50 -24.19
CA SER A 144 2.00 -2.39 -23.98
C SER A 144 0.80 -2.42 -24.94
N GLU A 145 0.39 -3.60 -25.39
CA GLU A 145 -0.77 -3.71 -26.26
C GLU A 145 -2.01 -3.25 -25.49
N ALA A 146 -2.30 -1.99 -25.75
CA ALA A 146 -3.56 -1.30 -25.59
C ALA A 146 -4.33 -1.59 -24.29
N GLN A 147 -4.58 -0.52 -23.56
CA GLN A 147 -5.84 -0.24 -22.86
C GLN A 147 -6.85 -1.40 -22.92
N ARG A 148 -6.59 -2.47 -22.21
CA ARG A 148 -7.60 -3.46 -21.94
C ARG A 148 -8.24 -3.07 -20.63
N GLU A 149 -9.58 -3.02 -20.61
CA GLU A 149 -10.32 -2.96 -19.35
C GLU A 149 -9.78 -4.00 -18.39
N ALA A 150 -9.61 -3.63 -17.12
CA ALA A 150 -9.16 -4.55 -16.08
C ALA A 150 -9.98 -5.85 -16.18
N SER A 151 -9.29 -6.97 -16.21
CA SER A 151 -9.95 -8.27 -16.29
C SER A 151 -11.00 -8.35 -15.19
N ALA A 152 -12.23 -8.63 -15.55
CA ALA A 152 -13.33 -8.83 -14.61
C ALA A 152 -12.85 -9.76 -13.49
N ARG A 153 -13.16 -9.44 -12.24
CA ARG A 153 -12.69 -10.07 -10.99
C ARG A 153 -12.38 -11.56 -11.18
N LEU A 154 -11.10 -11.88 -11.35
CA LEU A 154 -10.64 -13.26 -11.43
C LEU A 154 -10.66 -13.84 -10.02
N ARG A 155 -11.60 -14.73 -9.76
CA ARG A 155 -11.65 -15.45 -8.48
C ARG A 155 -10.59 -16.54 -8.46
N LEU A 156 -9.76 -16.55 -7.43
CA LEU A 156 -8.83 -17.62 -7.15
C LEU A 156 -9.60 -18.77 -6.48
N THR A 157 -9.96 -19.80 -7.24
CA THR A 157 -10.82 -20.90 -6.78
C THR A 157 -10.06 -22.13 -6.28
N GLU A 158 -8.78 -22.27 -6.68
CA GLU A 158 -7.95 -23.39 -6.26
C GLU A 158 -7.66 -23.38 -4.74
N PRO A 159 -7.48 -24.54 -4.08
CA PRO A 159 -7.04 -24.59 -2.70
C PRO A 159 -5.69 -23.90 -2.50
N ASP A 160 -5.54 -23.22 -1.37
CA ASP A 160 -4.30 -22.51 -1.03
C ASP A 160 -3.19 -23.51 -0.72
N ASP A 161 -2.10 -23.49 -1.49
CA ASP A 161 -0.86 -24.19 -1.13
C ASP A 161 -0.07 -23.39 -0.06
N GLU A 162 0.94 -24.05 0.53
CA GLU A 162 1.73 -23.47 1.61
C GLU A 162 2.45 -22.18 1.18
N GLU A 163 3.03 -22.15 -0.02
CA GLU A 163 3.74 -20.97 -0.51
C GLU A 163 2.81 -19.80 -0.76
N PHE A 164 1.63 -20.07 -1.28
CA PHE A 164 0.60 -19.06 -1.48
C PHE A 164 0.16 -18.45 -0.15
N ARG A 165 -0.19 -19.30 0.85
CA ARG A 165 -0.57 -18.83 2.19
C ARG A 165 0.52 -18.03 2.88
N ALA A 166 1.76 -18.54 2.83
CA ALA A 166 2.91 -17.85 3.43
C ALA A 166 3.18 -16.49 2.77
N THR A 167 3.01 -16.39 1.44
CA THR A 167 3.18 -15.14 0.70
C THR A 167 2.04 -14.17 1.00
N ALA A 168 0.79 -14.64 1.04
CA ALA A 168 -0.37 -13.84 1.41
C ALA A 168 -0.22 -13.27 2.83
N LEU A 169 0.20 -14.10 3.80
CA LEU A 169 0.46 -13.65 5.18
C LEU A 169 1.59 -12.61 5.23
N GLN A 170 2.66 -12.81 4.48
CA GLN A 170 3.75 -11.84 4.42
C GLN A 170 3.28 -10.50 3.84
N VAL A 171 2.50 -10.50 2.75
CA VAL A 171 1.91 -9.27 2.18
C VAL A 171 1.01 -8.59 3.21
N ALA A 172 0.10 -9.34 3.85
CA ALA A 172 -0.80 -8.82 4.86
C ALA A 172 -0.04 -8.16 6.03
N ARG A 173 0.99 -8.82 6.58
CA ARG A 173 1.82 -8.27 7.67
C ARG A 173 2.57 -7.01 7.25
N GLU A 174 3.19 -7.02 6.06
CA GLU A 174 4.01 -5.90 5.58
C GLU A 174 3.18 -4.70 5.13
N SER A 175 1.90 -4.89 4.78
CA SER A 175 0.99 -3.82 4.37
C SER A 175 0.34 -3.07 5.54
N ILE A 176 0.18 -3.72 6.69
CA ILE A 176 -0.44 -3.09 7.85
C ILE A 176 0.34 -1.84 8.25
N THR A 177 -0.38 -0.73 8.30
CA THR A 177 0.17 0.60 8.57
C THR A 177 -0.30 1.09 9.94
N LEU A 178 0.63 1.32 10.86
CA LEU A 178 0.33 1.93 12.15
C LEU A 178 0.24 3.45 11.96
N LEU A 179 -0.97 4.01 12.03
CA LEU A 179 -1.20 5.43 11.81
C LEU A 179 -0.95 6.26 13.09
N LYS A 180 -1.33 5.72 14.24
CA LYS A 180 -1.20 6.37 15.54
C LYS A 180 -0.89 5.35 16.62
N ASN A 181 -0.08 5.72 17.61
CA ASN A 181 0.19 4.92 18.80
C ASN A 181 0.52 5.81 19.99
N ALA A 182 -0.49 6.49 20.54
CA ALA A 182 -0.31 7.38 21.66
C ALA A 182 0.06 6.61 22.92
N GLY A 183 1.08 7.12 23.64
CA GLY A 183 1.57 6.48 24.86
C GLY A 183 2.19 5.10 24.65
N GLY A 184 2.39 4.64 23.42
CA GLY A 184 2.96 3.33 23.14
C GLY A 184 2.06 2.17 23.61
N VAL A 185 0.73 2.31 23.48
CA VAL A 185 -0.24 1.27 23.89
C VAL A 185 -0.08 -0.01 23.09
N LEU A 186 0.39 0.09 21.87
CA LEU A 186 0.78 -1.05 21.04
C LEU A 186 2.31 -1.23 21.01
N PRO A 187 2.80 -2.46 20.96
CA PRO A 187 2.04 -3.71 21.00
C PRO A 187 1.39 -3.95 22.37
N LEU A 188 0.26 -4.67 22.37
CA LEU A 188 -0.45 -5.03 23.59
C LEU A 188 0.46 -5.85 24.51
N ASP A 189 0.69 -5.34 25.71
CA ASP A 189 1.54 -6.01 26.70
C ASP A 189 0.69 -6.82 27.66
N THR A 190 0.88 -8.12 27.64
CA THR A 190 0.19 -9.08 28.52
C THR A 190 0.55 -8.93 30.00
N ALA A 191 1.56 -8.14 30.34
CA ALA A 191 1.91 -7.85 31.73
C ALA A 191 0.79 -7.08 32.46
N TRP A 192 0.08 -6.19 31.75
CA TRP A 192 -1.04 -5.42 32.32
C TRP A 192 -2.41 -5.83 31.76
N LEU A 193 -2.47 -6.38 30.53
CA LEU A 193 -3.70 -6.73 29.85
C LEU A 193 -4.24 -8.07 30.38
N ARG A 194 -5.37 -8.05 31.09
CA ARG A 194 -6.08 -9.23 31.58
C ARG A 194 -7.31 -9.56 30.74
N THR A 195 -7.97 -8.51 30.26
CA THR A 195 -9.17 -8.62 29.45
C THR A 195 -9.12 -7.62 28.31
N LEU A 196 -9.20 -8.13 27.08
CA LEU A 196 -9.37 -7.35 25.85
C LEU A 196 -10.83 -7.40 25.42
N ALA A 197 -11.49 -6.25 25.29
CA ALA A 197 -12.78 -6.18 24.62
C ALA A 197 -12.58 -6.02 23.11
N VAL A 198 -13.48 -6.66 22.36
CA VAL A 198 -13.53 -6.55 20.88
C VAL A 198 -14.93 -6.06 20.52
N ASP A 199 -15.00 -4.95 19.81
CA ASP A 199 -16.22 -4.30 19.33
C ASP A 199 -16.07 -3.95 17.84
N GLY A 200 -17.10 -3.46 17.19
CA GLY A 200 -17.09 -3.04 15.79
C GLY A 200 -18.17 -3.74 14.96
N ASP A 201 -17.98 -3.80 13.67
CA ASP A 201 -18.89 -4.49 12.76
C ASP A 201 -18.93 -5.98 13.06
N ALA A 202 -20.13 -6.51 13.21
CA ALA A 202 -20.34 -7.87 13.67
C ALA A 202 -19.64 -8.94 12.81
N PRO A 203 -19.63 -8.87 11.47
CA PRO A 203 -18.85 -9.76 10.61
C PRO A 203 -17.34 -9.68 10.88
N LEU A 204 -16.78 -8.48 10.99
CA LEU A 204 -15.35 -8.28 11.24
C LEU A 204 -14.95 -8.80 12.61
N VAL A 205 -15.75 -8.52 13.62
CA VAL A 205 -15.56 -9.07 14.99
C VAL A 205 -15.58 -10.59 14.97
N ALA A 206 -16.54 -11.21 14.28
CA ALA A 206 -16.66 -12.66 14.19
C ALA A 206 -15.42 -13.30 13.53
N ASP A 207 -14.88 -12.69 12.48
CA ASP A 207 -13.70 -13.17 11.78
C ASP A 207 -12.43 -13.00 12.63
N MET A 208 -12.32 -11.91 13.40
CA MET A 208 -11.13 -11.59 14.21
C MET A 208 -11.05 -12.35 15.53
N MET A 209 -12.17 -12.68 16.15
CA MET A 209 -12.20 -13.32 17.49
C MET A 209 -11.37 -14.59 17.62
N PRO A 210 -11.38 -15.56 16.68
CA PRO A 210 -10.54 -16.76 16.78
C PRO A 210 -9.06 -16.45 16.77
N ALA A 211 -8.60 -15.53 15.91
CA ALA A 211 -7.22 -15.14 15.80
C ALA A 211 -6.70 -14.45 17.07
N LEU A 212 -7.49 -13.51 17.62
CA LEU A 212 -7.14 -12.81 18.86
C LEU A 212 -7.08 -13.74 20.07
N ARG A 213 -8.05 -14.67 20.20
CA ARG A 213 -8.03 -15.68 21.26
C ARG A 213 -6.84 -16.63 21.17
N SER A 214 -6.38 -16.91 19.96
CA SER A 214 -5.19 -17.75 19.75
C SER A 214 -3.88 -17.01 20.04
N ALA A 215 -3.84 -15.71 19.75
CA ALA A 215 -2.62 -14.90 19.84
C ALA A 215 -2.38 -14.31 21.25
N LEU A 216 -3.45 -14.11 22.04
CA LEU A 216 -3.37 -13.42 23.33
C LEU A 216 -3.64 -14.40 24.49
N PRO A 217 -2.75 -14.46 25.50
CA PRO A 217 -2.94 -15.26 26.71
C PRO A 217 -3.84 -14.57 27.75
N CYS A 218 -4.77 -13.70 27.30
CA CYS A 218 -5.72 -12.99 28.14
C CYS A 218 -7.16 -13.36 27.76
N THR A 219 -8.14 -12.89 28.54
CA THR A 219 -9.56 -13.04 28.19
C THR A 219 -9.87 -12.12 27.01
N VAL A 220 -10.43 -12.67 25.92
CA VAL A 220 -10.93 -11.90 24.79
C VAL A 220 -12.46 -12.03 24.76
N ALA A 221 -13.16 -10.91 24.98
CA ALA A 221 -14.61 -10.83 25.14
C ALA A 221 -15.20 -9.71 24.28
N THR A 222 -16.52 -9.66 24.18
CA THR A 222 -17.24 -8.56 23.52
C THR A 222 -17.77 -7.52 24.51
N SER A 223 -17.71 -7.79 25.82
CA SER A 223 -18.14 -6.84 26.85
C SER A 223 -16.99 -5.89 27.21
N THR A 224 -17.27 -4.60 27.15
CA THR A 224 -16.28 -3.55 27.42
C THR A 224 -16.14 -3.23 28.90
N GLY A 225 -17.20 -3.46 29.72
CA GLY A 225 -17.26 -3.01 31.11
C GLY A 225 -16.06 -3.39 31.99
N THR A 226 -15.57 -4.60 31.88
CA THR A 226 -14.43 -5.15 32.67
C THR A 226 -13.11 -5.19 31.89
N ALA A 227 -13.10 -4.69 30.66
CA ALA A 227 -11.90 -4.73 29.83
C ALA A 227 -10.84 -3.71 30.27
N ASP A 228 -9.58 -4.06 30.07
CA ASP A 228 -8.43 -3.20 30.28
C ASP A 228 -8.14 -2.34 29.05
N ALA A 229 -8.48 -2.84 27.86
CA ALA A 229 -8.39 -2.15 26.58
C ALA A 229 -9.52 -2.60 25.65
N ILE A 230 -9.80 -1.80 24.64
CA ILE A 230 -10.84 -2.04 23.63
C ILE A 230 -10.19 -2.00 22.25
N VAL A 231 -10.37 -3.04 21.44
CA VAL A 231 -10.08 -3.03 20.00
C VAL A 231 -11.39 -2.98 19.25
N ILE A 232 -11.51 -2.02 18.35
CA ILE A 232 -12.70 -1.85 17.50
C ILE A 232 -12.32 -2.02 16.04
N PHE A 233 -13.11 -2.80 15.30
CA PHE A 233 -12.94 -3.07 13.86
C PHE A 233 -14.03 -2.34 13.08
N GLU A 234 -13.61 -1.46 12.18
CA GLU A 234 -14.49 -0.65 11.35
C GLU A 234 -14.07 -0.75 9.87
N ASP A 235 -15.02 -0.62 8.96
CA ASP A 235 -14.81 -0.52 7.53
C ASP A 235 -14.94 0.94 7.02
N ASP A 236 -15.41 1.14 5.78
CA ASP A 236 -15.60 2.47 5.18
C ASP A 236 -16.61 3.36 5.92
N ASP A 237 -17.59 2.74 6.61
CA ASP A 237 -18.69 3.41 7.29
C ASP A 237 -18.48 3.44 8.82
N ILE A 238 -17.51 4.20 9.28
CA ILE A 238 -17.16 4.28 10.72
C ILE A 238 -18.34 4.79 11.56
N ASP A 239 -18.76 3.99 12.55
CA ASP A 239 -19.74 4.40 13.56
C ASP A 239 -19.09 5.36 14.60
N ARG A 240 -19.09 6.66 14.29
CA ARG A 240 -18.53 7.70 15.15
C ARG A 240 -19.20 7.75 16.52
N ALA A 241 -20.51 7.51 16.61
CA ALA A 241 -21.24 7.52 17.88
C ALA A 241 -20.80 6.35 18.77
N ARG A 242 -20.48 5.20 18.19
CA ARG A 242 -19.90 4.06 18.89
C ARG A 242 -18.51 4.40 19.43
N LEU A 243 -17.65 4.97 18.60
CA LEU A 243 -16.29 5.38 19.00
C LEU A 243 -16.34 6.39 20.17
N ASP A 244 -17.16 7.42 20.06
CA ASP A 244 -17.29 8.45 21.11
C ASP A 244 -17.79 7.85 22.42
N ARG A 245 -18.77 6.94 22.37
CA ARG A 245 -19.27 6.22 23.54
C ARG A 245 -18.18 5.37 24.21
N LEU A 246 -17.41 4.62 23.42
CA LEU A 246 -16.33 3.77 23.95
C LEU A 246 -15.20 4.60 24.53
N ALA A 247 -14.87 5.74 23.94
CA ALA A 247 -13.85 6.66 24.46
C ALA A 247 -14.21 7.21 25.86
N LEU A 248 -15.50 7.39 26.16
CA LEU A 248 -15.96 7.83 27.48
C LEU A 248 -15.69 6.80 28.59
N GLU A 249 -15.39 5.54 28.25
CA GLU A 249 -14.99 4.53 29.23
C GLU A 249 -13.59 4.79 29.81
N GLY A 250 -12.81 5.70 29.20
CA GLY A 250 -11.47 6.08 29.68
C GLY A 250 -10.40 4.98 29.53
N LYS A 251 -10.67 3.98 28.72
CA LYS A 251 -9.75 2.86 28.42
C LYS A 251 -8.99 3.13 27.14
N PRO A 252 -7.79 2.52 26.95
CA PRO A 252 -7.13 2.52 25.65
C PRO A 252 -8.06 1.98 24.57
N LEU A 253 -8.34 2.79 23.55
CA LEU A 253 -9.17 2.46 22.41
C LEU A 253 -8.31 2.32 21.16
N ILE A 254 -8.23 1.12 20.61
CA ILE A 254 -7.46 0.78 19.43
C ILE A 254 -8.43 0.61 18.26
N LEU A 255 -8.34 1.48 17.26
CA LEU A 255 -9.13 1.41 16.04
C LEU A 255 -8.37 0.65 14.97
N VAL A 256 -8.94 -0.40 14.42
CA VAL A 256 -8.44 -1.14 13.28
C VAL A 256 -9.37 -0.90 12.10
N LEU A 257 -8.83 -0.27 11.07
CA LEU A 257 -9.53 0.08 9.84
C LEU A 257 -9.33 -1.00 8.77
N LEU A 258 -10.42 -1.40 8.15
CA LEU A 258 -10.51 -2.38 7.08
C LEU A 258 -11.23 -1.80 5.86
N ASN A 259 -10.97 -0.52 5.60
CA ASN A 259 -11.61 0.27 4.56
C ASN A 259 -11.07 0.00 3.16
N SER A 260 -11.87 0.32 2.16
CA SER A 260 -11.55 0.12 0.75
C SER A 260 -10.82 1.30 0.11
N ARG A 261 -10.77 2.46 0.75
CA ARG A 261 -10.21 3.73 0.26
C ARG A 261 -9.79 4.63 1.42
N PRO A 262 -8.93 5.64 1.19
CA PRO A 262 -8.65 6.65 2.21
C PRO A 262 -9.92 7.39 2.62
N ILE A 263 -10.13 7.51 3.92
CA ILE A 263 -11.32 8.15 4.53
C ILE A 263 -10.92 9.36 5.36
N ASP A 264 -11.87 10.26 5.65
CA ASP A 264 -11.64 11.39 6.53
C ASP A 264 -11.69 10.95 8.01
N LEU A 265 -10.54 10.96 8.66
CA LEU A 265 -10.38 10.62 10.08
C LEU A 265 -10.44 11.86 11.01
N LYS A 266 -10.77 13.03 10.49
CA LYS A 266 -10.89 14.25 11.30
C LYS A 266 -11.92 14.05 12.42
N GLY A 267 -11.47 14.29 13.66
CA GLY A 267 -12.26 14.06 14.87
C GLY A 267 -12.16 12.62 15.42
N ILE A 268 -11.90 11.64 14.58
CA ILE A 268 -11.66 10.23 15.00
C ILE A 268 -10.24 10.09 15.54
N ASP A 269 -9.28 10.75 14.90
CA ASP A 269 -7.88 10.71 15.32
C ASP A 269 -7.70 11.15 16.80
N GLY A 270 -8.47 12.14 17.26
CA GLY A 270 -8.46 12.58 18.67
C GLY A 270 -9.06 11.55 19.63
N THR A 271 -9.96 10.71 19.18
CA THR A 271 -10.73 9.76 20.02
C THR A 271 -9.97 8.46 20.28
N ALA A 272 -9.33 7.88 19.25
CA ALA A 272 -8.60 6.63 19.38
C ALA A 272 -7.20 6.81 19.99
N THR A 273 -6.78 5.89 20.86
CA THR A 273 -5.43 5.85 21.45
C THR A 273 -4.42 5.35 20.42
N ALA A 274 -4.78 4.33 19.65
CA ALA A 274 -4.01 3.84 18.52
C ALA A 274 -4.92 3.61 17.30
N ILE A 275 -4.36 3.75 16.10
CA ILE A 275 -5.05 3.53 14.84
C ILE A 275 -4.17 2.68 13.93
N ILE A 276 -4.72 1.58 13.46
CA ILE A 276 -4.10 0.68 12.49
C ILE A 276 -4.95 0.71 11.23
N GLU A 277 -4.29 0.84 10.08
CA GLU A 277 -4.88 0.65 8.78
C GLU A 277 -4.45 -0.71 8.21
N ALA A 278 -5.39 -1.58 7.95
CA ALA A 278 -5.14 -2.92 7.42
C ALA A 278 -5.68 -3.13 5.99
N TRP A 279 -6.51 -2.21 5.48
CA TRP A 279 -7.13 -2.31 4.15
C TRP A 279 -7.91 -3.62 3.97
N HIS A 280 -7.75 -4.27 2.81
CA HIS A 280 -8.27 -5.60 2.52
C HIS A 280 -7.12 -6.62 2.51
N PRO A 281 -6.71 -7.13 3.67
CA PRO A 281 -5.53 -7.97 3.81
C PRO A 281 -5.76 -9.43 3.39
N GLY A 282 -6.96 -9.78 2.93
CA GLY A 282 -7.35 -11.12 2.52
C GLY A 282 -7.45 -12.10 3.69
N ARG A 283 -7.61 -13.39 3.38
CA ARG A 283 -7.87 -14.46 4.37
C ARG A 283 -6.81 -14.58 5.47
N GLN A 284 -5.55 -14.23 5.16
CA GLN A 284 -4.47 -14.23 6.16
C GLN A 284 -4.43 -12.96 7.03
N GLY A 285 -5.32 -12.01 6.75
CA GLY A 285 -5.39 -10.72 7.44
C GLY A 285 -5.69 -10.82 8.92
N THR A 286 -6.54 -11.76 9.33
CA THR A 286 -6.86 -11.95 10.75
C THR A 286 -5.61 -12.32 11.56
N THR A 287 -4.79 -13.23 11.04
CA THR A 287 -3.50 -13.58 11.64
C THR A 287 -2.54 -12.39 11.62
N ALA A 288 -2.44 -11.68 10.48
CA ALA A 288 -1.52 -10.54 10.36
C ALA A 288 -1.85 -9.40 11.33
N ILE A 289 -3.14 -9.08 11.49
CA ILE A 289 -3.61 -8.05 12.44
C ILE A 289 -3.32 -8.47 13.87
N ALA A 290 -3.62 -9.72 14.23
CA ALA A 290 -3.31 -10.24 15.57
C ALA A 290 -1.80 -10.20 15.85
N ASP A 291 -0.95 -10.54 14.89
CA ASP A 291 0.51 -10.47 15.03
C ASP A 291 1.02 -9.04 15.25
N VAL A 292 0.41 -8.06 14.58
CA VAL A 292 0.75 -6.64 14.79
C VAL A 292 0.27 -6.21 16.17
N LEU A 293 -0.99 -6.44 16.52
CA LEU A 293 -1.53 -6.05 17.83
C LEU A 293 -0.70 -6.61 19.00
N THR A 294 -0.19 -7.84 18.88
CA THR A 294 0.60 -8.51 19.92
C THR A 294 2.11 -8.25 19.84
N GLY A 295 2.58 -7.59 18.78
CA GLY A 295 4.00 -7.34 18.56
C GLY A 295 4.81 -8.54 18.09
N ILE A 296 4.16 -9.65 17.71
CA ILE A 296 4.80 -10.76 16.98
C ILE A 296 5.37 -10.23 15.67
N TYR A 297 4.68 -9.29 15.05
CA TYR A 297 5.16 -8.57 13.88
C TYR A 297 5.22 -7.06 14.17
N ASN A 298 6.37 -6.43 13.87
CA ASN A 298 6.54 -4.99 13.98
C ASN A 298 6.03 -4.32 12.69
N PRO A 299 4.97 -3.48 12.73
CA PRO A 299 4.42 -2.85 11.55
C PRO A 299 5.45 -1.97 10.83
N GLY A 300 5.37 -1.93 9.52
CA GLY A 300 6.27 -1.15 8.67
C GLY A 300 5.63 -0.83 7.32
N GLY A 301 4.32 -1.00 7.20
CA GLY A 301 3.54 -0.51 6.07
C GLY A 301 3.52 1.02 6.04
N LYS A 302 3.41 1.60 4.85
CA LYS A 302 3.35 3.05 4.65
C LYS A 302 2.20 3.39 3.71
N LEU A 303 1.50 4.49 3.98
CA LEU A 303 0.38 4.94 3.15
C LEU A 303 0.84 5.23 1.72
N THR A 304 0.15 4.68 0.74
CA THR A 304 0.35 4.97 -0.70
C THR A 304 -0.58 6.05 -1.20
N ALA A 305 -1.47 6.52 -0.34
CA ALA A 305 -2.33 7.68 -0.54
C ALA A 305 -2.50 8.41 0.79
N ALA A 306 -2.66 9.73 0.72
CA ALA A 306 -2.91 10.54 1.91
C ALA A 306 -4.34 10.32 2.43
N PHE A 307 -4.51 10.27 3.76
CA PHE A 307 -5.82 10.39 4.39
C PHE A 307 -6.17 11.87 4.52
N PRO A 308 -7.31 12.32 3.99
CA PRO A 308 -7.63 13.74 3.91
C PRO A 308 -7.52 14.45 5.26
N GLY A 309 -6.63 15.45 5.34
CA GLY A 309 -6.49 16.33 6.52
C GLY A 309 -5.90 15.69 7.78
N THR A 310 -5.45 14.42 7.75
CA THR A 310 -4.92 13.72 8.93
C THR A 310 -3.54 13.08 8.71
N TYR A 311 -3.37 12.21 7.73
CA TYR A 311 -2.12 11.50 7.51
C TYR A 311 -1.61 11.71 6.08
N ALA A 312 -0.35 12.10 5.97
CA ALA A 312 0.27 12.37 4.69
C ALA A 312 0.63 11.10 3.91
N PHE A 313 0.86 11.23 2.60
CA PHE A 313 1.45 10.19 1.77
C PHE A 313 2.76 9.68 2.38
N GLY A 314 2.94 8.37 2.41
CA GLY A 314 4.12 7.71 2.98
C GLY A 314 4.08 7.56 4.49
N HIS A 315 3.07 8.10 5.21
CA HIS A 315 2.97 7.97 6.65
C HIS A 315 2.80 6.50 7.09
N GLY A 316 3.38 6.20 8.23
CA GLY A 316 3.28 4.91 8.93
C GLY A 316 4.34 4.83 10.02
N LEU A 317 3.92 4.42 11.20
CA LEU A 317 4.78 4.26 12.37
C LEU A 317 5.31 2.83 12.49
N SER A 318 6.23 2.63 13.41
CA SER A 318 6.80 1.34 13.79
C SER A 318 6.84 1.24 15.32
N TYR A 319 6.98 0.03 15.85
CA TYR A 319 7.33 -0.20 17.25
C TYR A 319 8.82 0.04 17.54
N SER A 320 9.57 0.47 16.53
CA SER A 320 10.98 0.85 16.64
C SER A 320 11.17 2.27 16.10
N ASP A 321 12.18 2.94 16.64
CA ASP A 321 12.58 4.26 16.20
C ASP A 321 13.78 4.20 15.26
N PHE A 322 13.76 5.00 14.18
CA PHE A 322 14.82 5.05 13.20
C PHE A 322 15.41 6.46 13.13
N ARG A 323 16.74 6.54 13.21
CA ARG A 323 17.49 7.77 13.06
C ARG A 323 18.17 7.80 11.69
N TYR A 324 18.01 8.90 10.99
CA TYR A 324 18.65 9.17 9.70
C TYR A 324 19.85 10.10 9.92
N SER A 325 20.97 9.85 9.22
CA SER A 325 22.21 10.64 9.37
C SER A 325 23.07 10.56 8.12
N ASN A 326 24.15 11.35 8.09
CA ASN A 326 25.24 11.29 7.11
C ASN A 326 24.80 11.39 5.65
N LEU A 327 23.88 12.33 5.33
CA LEU A 327 23.46 12.57 3.94
C LEU A 327 24.65 13.07 3.10
N ARG A 328 24.88 12.41 1.97
CA ARG A 328 25.86 12.76 0.95
C ARG A 328 25.22 12.74 -0.41
N ILE A 329 25.42 13.81 -1.18
CA ILE A 329 24.93 13.96 -2.56
C ILE A 329 26.12 14.23 -3.44
N GLU A 330 26.46 13.31 -4.33
CA GLU A 330 27.67 13.35 -5.13
C GLU A 330 27.40 12.93 -6.59
N PRO A 331 27.89 13.68 -7.57
CA PRO A 331 28.55 14.99 -7.43
C PRO A 331 27.56 16.10 -7.00
N ALA A 332 28.07 17.22 -6.50
CA ALA A 332 27.26 18.39 -6.12
C ALA A 332 26.62 19.10 -7.33
N GLY A 333 27.00 18.75 -8.55
CA GLY A 333 26.40 19.23 -9.79
C GLY A 333 26.47 18.17 -10.88
N THR A 334 25.51 18.22 -11.79
CA THR A 334 25.40 17.30 -12.93
C THR A 334 24.88 18.02 -14.17
N THR A 335 24.84 17.35 -15.31
CA THR A 335 24.17 17.82 -16.53
C THR A 335 22.72 17.35 -16.59
N THR A 336 21.96 17.89 -17.53
CA THR A 336 20.54 17.53 -17.73
C THR A 336 20.33 16.04 -18.03
N ASP A 337 21.32 15.36 -18.61
CA ASP A 337 21.34 13.92 -18.92
C ASP A 337 22.14 13.09 -17.90
N GLY A 338 22.74 13.74 -16.90
CA GLY A 338 23.60 13.11 -15.92
C GLY A 338 22.85 12.48 -14.74
N SER A 339 23.61 12.21 -13.68
CA SER A 339 23.07 11.62 -12.46
C SER A 339 23.82 12.03 -11.21
N VAL A 340 23.16 11.95 -10.06
CA VAL A 340 23.77 12.12 -8.75
C VAL A 340 23.47 10.92 -7.85
N SER A 341 24.45 10.57 -6.99
CA SER A 341 24.29 9.54 -5.97
C SER A 341 23.85 10.20 -4.67
N VAL A 342 22.78 9.72 -4.08
CA VAL A 342 22.28 10.12 -2.76
C VAL A 342 22.54 8.96 -1.80
N ARG A 343 23.31 9.20 -0.74
CA ARG A 343 23.64 8.20 0.30
C ARG A 343 23.36 8.78 1.67
N PHE A 344 22.88 7.94 2.56
CA PHE A 344 22.66 8.29 3.97
C PHE A 344 22.58 7.02 4.81
N ASP A 345 22.67 7.19 6.11
CA ASP A 345 22.59 6.09 7.07
C ASP A 345 21.23 6.05 7.76
N VAL A 346 20.73 4.82 8.00
CA VAL A 346 19.55 4.55 8.82
C VAL A 346 19.94 3.65 9.97
N THR A 347 19.73 4.11 11.18
CA THR A 347 20.02 3.37 12.42
C THR A 347 18.73 3.06 13.16
N ASN A 348 18.51 1.81 13.53
CA ASN A 348 17.45 1.46 14.48
C ASN A 348 17.92 1.80 15.88
N VAL A 349 17.33 2.81 16.50
CA VAL A 349 17.63 3.25 17.88
C VAL A 349 16.63 2.70 18.88
N GLY A 350 15.65 1.92 18.45
CA GLY A 350 14.70 1.20 19.27
C GLY A 350 15.24 -0.14 19.76
N THR A 351 14.37 -0.90 20.43
CA THR A 351 14.71 -2.19 21.08
C THR A 351 14.27 -3.41 20.31
N ARG A 352 13.49 -3.24 19.21
CA ARG A 352 12.93 -4.32 18.40
C ARG A 352 13.50 -4.29 16.99
N PRO A 353 13.68 -5.43 16.31
CA PRO A 353 13.92 -5.44 14.87
C PRO A 353 12.73 -4.78 14.15
N GLY A 354 13.00 -4.01 13.11
CA GLY A 354 11.95 -3.34 12.35
C GLY A 354 12.37 -3.11 10.91
N ALA A 355 11.36 -2.86 10.08
CA ALA A 355 11.55 -2.45 8.70
C ALA A 355 11.23 -0.95 8.57
N GLU A 356 12.21 -0.19 8.08
CA GLU A 356 11.99 1.20 7.71
C GLU A 356 11.87 1.33 6.20
N VAL A 357 10.89 2.10 5.75
CA VAL A 357 10.73 2.49 4.35
C VAL A 357 11.25 3.90 4.18
N VAL A 358 12.48 4.00 3.73
CA VAL A 358 13.10 5.30 3.44
C VAL A 358 12.56 5.84 2.13
N GLN A 359 12.23 7.13 2.10
CA GLN A 359 11.58 7.81 0.99
C GLN A 359 12.42 9.01 0.56
N VAL A 360 12.64 9.15 -0.74
CA VAL A 360 13.43 10.26 -1.33
C VAL A 360 12.52 11.05 -2.24
N TYR A 361 12.35 12.30 -1.89
CA TYR A 361 11.54 13.26 -2.64
C TYR A 361 12.46 14.28 -3.32
N LEU A 362 12.09 14.65 -4.53
CA LEU A 362 12.84 15.62 -5.33
C LEU A 362 12.00 16.87 -5.56
N VAL A 363 12.59 18.03 -5.26
CA VAL A 363 11.98 19.33 -5.50
C VAL A 363 12.87 20.12 -6.46
N ASP A 364 12.34 20.48 -7.60
CA ASP A 364 12.93 21.44 -8.51
C ASP A 364 12.62 22.85 -7.97
N GLU A 365 13.66 23.61 -7.61
CA GLU A 365 13.50 24.92 -6.96
C GLU A 365 13.16 26.04 -7.96
N GLU A 366 13.43 25.82 -9.23
CA GLU A 366 13.32 26.81 -10.30
C GLU A 366 12.40 26.36 -11.44
N SER A 367 11.53 25.40 -11.16
CA SER A 367 10.63 24.82 -12.16
C SER A 367 9.79 25.87 -12.91
N SER A 368 9.78 25.80 -14.23
CA SER A 368 8.98 26.69 -15.08
C SER A 368 7.49 26.45 -14.97
N THR A 369 7.07 25.29 -14.44
CA THR A 369 5.66 24.89 -14.24
C THR A 369 5.42 24.48 -12.79
N PRO A 370 4.20 24.68 -12.26
CA PRO A 370 3.86 24.18 -10.93
C PRO A 370 4.06 22.66 -10.85
N LEU A 371 4.85 22.23 -9.90
CA LEU A 371 5.07 20.82 -9.62
C LEU A 371 4.11 20.34 -8.53
N MET A 372 3.58 19.14 -8.68
CA MET A 372 2.96 18.45 -7.55
C MET A 372 4.07 18.13 -6.54
N SER A 373 4.00 18.74 -5.37
CA SER A 373 4.99 18.56 -4.30
C SER A 373 4.35 17.81 -3.12
N PRO A 374 5.09 16.90 -2.51
CA PRO A 374 6.42 16.43 -2.85
C PRO A 374 6.38 15.24 -3.82
N LYS A 375 7.29 15.21 -4.78
CA LYS A 375 7.41 14.15 -5.79
C LYS A 375 8.31 13.03 -5.29
N LEU A 376 7.74 11.88 -4.95
CA LEU A 376 8.53 10.67 -4.62
C LEU A 376 9.32 10.20 -5.85
N GLU A 377 10.63 10.03 -5.71
CA GLU A 377 11.51 9.61 -6.80
C GLU A 377 12.36 8.39 -6.47
N ALA A 378 12.45 8.02 -5.21
CA ALA A 378 13.03 6.75 -4.81
C ALA A 378 12.49 6.30 -3.44
N CYS A 379 12.43 5.00 -3.23
CA CYS A 379 12.13 4.41 -1.93
C CYS A 379 12.83 3.05 -1.75
N LYS A 380 13.00 2.65 -0.50
CA LYS A 380 13.55 1.34 -0.17
C LYS A 380 13.09 0.88 1.20
N ARG A 381 12.48 -0.30 1.25
CA ARG A 381 12.23 -1.00 2.52
C ARG A 381 13.53 -1.64 3.00
N THR A 382 13.91 -1.36 4.23
CA THR A 382 15.18 -1.81 4.83
C THR A 382 14.93 -2.37 6.22
N ASN A 383 15.21 -3.66 6.42
CA ASN A 383 15.15 -4.29 7.73
C ASN A 383 16.40 -3.91 8.54
N VAL A 384 16.22 -3.41 9.75
CA VAL A 384 17.31 -2.93 10.61
C VAL A 384 17.13 -3.48 12.02
N ASN A 385 18.13 -4.22 12.53
CA ASN A 385 18.10 -4.74 13.89
C ASN A 385 18.42 -3.63 14.91
N PRO A 386 18.05 -3.79 16.19
CA PRO A 386 18.39 -2.85 17.25
C PRO A 386 19.88 -2.52 17.25
N GLY A 387 20.21 -1.23 17.29
CA GLY A 387 21.59 -0.74 17.27
C GLY A 387 22.31 -0.84 15.92
N GLN A 388 21.71 -1.49 14.91
CA GLN A 388 22.31 -1.62 13.58
C GLN A 388 22.15 -0.32 12.80
N THR A 389 23.20 0.03 12.04
CA THR A 389 23.18 1.09 11.02
C THR A 389 23.35 0.46 9.65
N LYS A 390 22.52 0.90 8.68
CA LYS A 390 22.63 0.54 7.27
C LYS A 390 22.77 1.76 6.39
N GLU A 391 23.76 1.74 5.50
CA GLU A 391 23.86 2.73 4.43
C GLU A 391 22.80 2.42 3.38
N VAL A 392 22.06 3.46 3.00
CA VAL A 392 21.10 3.43 1.90
C VAL A 392 21.62 4.32 0.77
N LYS A 393 21.56 3.80 -0.45
CA LYS A 393 22.03 4.49 -1.65
C LYS A 393 20.95 4.50 -2.72
N PHE A 394 20.75 5.66 -3.32
CA PHE A 394 19.94 5.87 -4.52
C PHE A 394 20.72 6.60 -5.58
N THR A 395 20.28 6.50 -6.82
CA THR A 395 20.79 7.28 -7.95
C THR A 395 19.65 8.05 -8.56
N ILE A 396 19.71 9.37 -8.47
CA ILE A 396 18.82 10.29 -9.18
C ILE A 396 19.39 10.46 -10.58
N ARG A 397 18.61 10.11 -11.59
CA ARG A 397 18.99 10.17 -13.01
C ARG A 397 18.12 11.20 -13.74
N HIS A 398 18.44 11.48 -14.99
CA HIS A 398 17.63 12.29 -15.90
C HIS A 398 16.13 12.06 -15.72
N ARG A 399 15.65 10.80 -15.80
CA ARG A 399 14.23 10.45 -15.68
C ARG A 399 13.54 10.89 -14.39
N ASN A 400 14.31 11.09 -13.30
CA ASN A 400 13.79 11.56 -12.01
C ASN A 400 13.61 13.09 -11.99
N MET A 401 14.38 13.81 -12.81
CA MET A 401 14.42 15.26 -12.85
C MET A 401 13.48 15.88 -13.90
N VAL A 402 12.98 15.09 -14.81
CA VAL A 402 12.18 15.59 -15.93
C VAL A 402 10.85 16.15 -15.47
N LEU A 403 10.43 17.28 -16.07
CA LEU A 403 9.15 17.95 -15.91
C LEU A 403 8.51 18.27 -17.28
N LEU A 404 7.24 18.61 -17.29
CA LEU A 404 6.58 19.19 -18.46
C LEU A 404 6.78 20.71 -18.43
N SER A 405 7.57 21.23 -19.36
CA SER A 405 7.84 22.67 -19.47
C SER A 405 6.63 23.45 -19.94
N LYS A 406 6.67 24.78 -19.85
CA LYS A 406 5.62 25.67 -20.39
C LYS A 406 5.34 25.49 -21.88
N ASP A 407 6.37 25.03 -22.63
CA ASP A 407 6.26 24.79 -24.07
C ASP A 407 5.68 23.40 -24.40
N GLY A 408 5.21 22.66 -23.39
CA GLY A 408 4.65 21.32 -23.54
C GLY A 408 5.67 20.23 -23.86
N GLN A 409 6.96 20.49 -23.63
CA GLN A 409 8.03 19.55 -23.85
C GLN A 409 8.48 18.90 -22.52
N TRP A 410 8.76 17.61 -22.58
CA TRP A 410 9.34 16.90 -21.46
C TRP A 410 10.85 17.11 -21.42
N THR A 411 11.32 17.80 -20.41
CA THR A 411 12.73 18.18 -20.31
C THR A 411 13.21 18.25 -18.87
N VAL A 412 14.51 18.26 -18.69
CA VAL A 412 15.16 18.63 -17.44
C VAL A 412 15.62 20.08 -17.59
N GLU A 413 15.13 20.95 -16.73
CA GLU A 413 15.56 22.34 -16.71
C GLU A 413 16.83 22.51 -15.87
N PRO A 414 17.82 23.31 -16.31
CA PRO A 414 18.95 23.71 -15.47
C PRO A 414 18.43 24.46 -14.25
N GLY A 415 19.03 24.22 -13.09
CA GLY A 415 18.61 24.83 -11.85
C GLY A 415 19.10 24.06 -10.63
N PHE A 416 18.59 24.43 -9.47
CA PHE A 416 18.85 23.72 -8.24
C PHE A 416 17.74 22.74 -7.90
N PHE A 417 18.14 21.57 -7.45
CA PHE A 417 17.25 20.53 -6.98
C PHE A 417 17.50 20.24 -5.50
N THR A 418 16.45 20.28 -4.71
CA THR A 418 16.48 19.84 -3.30
C THR A 418 16.07 18.37 -3.20
N VAL A 419 16.94 17.57 -2.59
CA VAL A 419 16.67 16.19 -2.18
C VAL A 419 16.19 16.21 -0.74
N ARG A 420 14.99 15.68 -0.50
CA ARG A 420 14.41 15.50 0.83
C ARG A 420 14.31 14.01 1.12
N VAL A 421 14.89 13.58 2.23
CA VAL A 421 14.86 12.18 2.66
C VAL A 421 14.05 12.09 3.94
N GLY A 422 13.08 11.21 3.96
CA GLY A 422 12.17 11.10 5.11
C GLY A 422 11.53 9.73 5.28
N SER A 423 10.73 9.63 6.31
CA SER A 423 9.88 8.50 6.65
C SER A 423 8.46 8.64 6.04
N SER A 424 8.09 9.86 5.66
CA SER A 424 6.88 10.22 4.91
C SER A 424 7.09 11.53 4.16
N SER A 425 6.09 12.00 3.43
CA SER A 425 6.15 13.27 2.69
C SER A 425 6.17 14.50 3.59
N ASP A 426 5.72 14.40 4.83
CA ASP A 426 5.71 15.45 5.87
C ASP A 426 6.70 15.19 7.01
N ASP A 427 7.30 13.99 7.11
CA ASP A 427 8.35 13.67 8.08
C ASP A 427 9.70 13.59 7.39
N ILE A 428 10.23 14.76 7.02
CA ILE A 428 11.54 14.90 6.36
C ILE A 428 12.65 14.95 7.43
N ARG A 429 13.58 14.01 7.38
CA ARG A 429 14.67 13.84 8.34
C ARG A 429 16.01 14.42 7.86
N LEU A 430 16.27 14.39 6.56
CA LEU A 430 17.50 14.92 5.95
C LEU A 430 17.15 15.71 4.70
N GLN A 431 17.93 16.74 4.43
CA GLN A 431 17.79 17.57 3.24
C GLN A 431 19.14 17.95 2.69
N GLY A 432 19.29 17.94 1.38
CA GLY A 432 20.47 18.38 0.67
C GLY A 432 20.14 18.89 -0.72
N ARG A 433 21.12 19.39 -1.45
CA ARG A 433 20.94 20.13 -2.69
C ARG A 433 22.02 19.77 -3.71
N PHE A 434 21.67 19.74 -4.98
CA PHE A 434 22.62 19.65 -6.10
C PHE A 434 22.17 20.57 -7.23
N GLN A 435 23.08 20.86 -8.16
CA GLN A 435 22.81 21.73 -9.31
C GLN A 435 22.81 20.93 -10.60
N VAL A 436 21.83 21.19 -11.47
CA VAL A 436 21.81 20.77 -12.88
C VAL A 436 22.27 21.96 -13.75
N LYS A 437 23.20 21.71 -14.68
CA LYS A 437 23.81 22.71 -15.56
C LYS A 437 23.43 22.44 -17.00
#